data_a84842866e73eca10a5d4bfb46e1881c
#
_entry.id   a84842866e73eca10a5d4bfb46e1881c
#
_cell.length_a   1.000
_cell.length_b   1.000
_cell.length_c   1.000
_cell.angle_alpha   90.00
_cell.angle_beta   90.00
_cell.angle_gamma   90.00
#
_symmetry.space_group_name_H-M   'P 1'
#
loop_
_entity.id
_entity.type
_entity.pdbx_description
1 polymer ?
#
loop_
_entity_poly.entity_id
_entity_poly.type
_entity_poly.pdbx_seq_one_letter_code
_entity_poly.pdbx_strand_id
1 'polypeptide(L)'
;ILDGEEISQKPIHNRALSGLGRTFQNLNLHDDLNVLEHALLGLDRNMKYGRIAESFRMPWVLREEKNAHYVAAELLDHMDLLEYWNEKVEDLPYGLQKRVDVVRALATNPSILLLDEPAAGLPTAEALEMMEKVQEYANHISAGVLIIEHNVELVAGVSDRIIVLDAGKTI
;
A
#
# COMPACT_ATOMS: atom_id res chain seq x y z
N ILE A 1 -15.70 -13.30 0.85
CA ILE A 1 -16.69 -12.21 0.98
C ILE A 1 -15.98 -11.00 1.54
N LEU A 2 -16.11 -9.85 0.91
CA LEU A 2 -15.56 -8.57 1.35
C LEU A 2 -16.71 -7.58 1.47
N ASP A 3 -16.86 -6.95 2.64
CA ASP A 3 -17.95 -6.01 2.95
C ASP A 3 -19.36 -6.54 2.57
N GLY A 4 -19.56 -7.86 2.76
CA GLY A 4 -20.82 -8.57 2.45
C GLY A 4 -20.97 -8.98 0.97
N GLU A 5 -20.02 -8.64 0.11
CA GLU A 5 -20.03 -8.96 -1.32
C GLU A 5 -19.13 -10.17 -1.63
N GLU A 6 -19.63 -11.11 -2.45
CA GLU A 6 -18.83 -12.23 -2.97
C GLU A 6 -17.90 -11.75 -4.08
N ILE A 7 -16.59 -11.82 -3.84
CA ILE A 7 -15.58 -11.33 -4.78
C ILE A 7 -14.80 -12.44 -5.50
N SER A 8 -15.02 -13.72 -5.14
CA SER A 8 -14.22 -14.86 -5.64
C SER A 8 -14.33 -15.02 -7.15
N GLN A 9 -15.48 -14.69 -7.74
CA GLN A 9 -15.75 -14.82 -9.17
C GLN A 9 -15.45 -13.54 -9.96
N LYS A 10 -15.12 -12.44 -9.28
CA LYS A 10 -14.81 -11.18 -9.97
C LYS A 10 -13.45 -11.24 -10.67
N PRO A 11 -13.30 -10.60 -11.84
CA PRO A 11 -11.99 -10.34 -12.45
C PRO A 11 -11.05 -9.62 -11.47
N ILE A 12 -9.73 -9.83 -11.63
CA ILE A 12 -8.71 -9.29 -10.71
C ILE A 12 -8.85 -7.77 -10.50
N HIS A 13 -9.04 -7.02 -11.59
CA HIS A 13 -9.21 -5.57 -11.52
C HIS A 13 -10.45 -5.15 -10.71
N ASN A 14 -11.55 -5.91 -10.81
CA ASN A 14 -12.76 -5.64 -10.04
C ASN A 14 -12.59 -5.98 -8.55
N ARG A 15 -11.80 -7.02 -8.21
CA ARG A 15 -11.46 -7.33 -6.81
C ARG A 15 -10.66 -6.18 -6.19
N ALA A 16 -9.69 -5.65 -6.95
CA ALA A 16 -8.97 -4.47 -6.52
C ALA A 16 -9.95 -3.31 -6.26
N LEU A 17 -10.87 -2.99 -7.17
CA LEU A 17 -11.89 -1.96 -6.99
C LEU A 17 -12.84 -2.21 -5.81
N SER A 18 -12.99 -3.45 -5.36
CA SER A 18 -13.81 -3.81 -4.18
C SER A 18 -13.10 -3.53 -2.83
N GLY A 19 -11.95 -2.86 -2.79
CA GLY A 19 -11.27 -2.51 -1.54
C GLY A 19 -10.09 -3.40 -1.17
N LEU A 20 -9.54 -4.19 -2.10
CA LEU A 20 -8.30 -4.92 -1.87
C LEU A 20 -7.09 -4.07 -2.27
N GLY A 21 -6.20 -3.76 -1.31
CA GLY A 21 -4.84 -3.33 -1.55
C GLY A 21 -3.89 -4.53 -1.51
N ARG A 22 -2.86 -4.56 -2.35
CA ARG A 22 -1.88 -5.65 -2.35
C ARG A 22 -0.49 -5.15 -2.71
N THR A 23 0.52 -5.62 -1.95
CA THR A 23 1.91 -5.62 -2.39
C THR A 23 2.24 -6.93 -3.11
N PHE A 24 3.34 -6.96 -3.84
CA PHE A 24 3.83 -8.16 -4.51
C PHE A 24 5.18 -8.55 -3.94
N GLN A 25 5.50 -9.85 -3.93
CA GLN A 25 6.78 -10.39 -3.48
C GLN A 25 7.98 -9.72 -4.19
N ASN A 26 7.87 -9.50 -5.50
CA ASN A 26 8.83 -8.68 -6.24
C ASN A 26 8.31 -7.25 -6.30
N LEU A 27 9.19 -6.30 -6.01
CA LEU A 27 8.88 -4.88 -6.15
C LEU A 27 8.42 -4.60 -7.59
N ASN A 28 7.16 -4.20 -7.74
CA ASN A 28 6.57 -3.87 -9.02
C ASN A 28 6.44 -2.35 -9.14
N LEU A 29 7.55 -1.67 -8.88
CA LEU A 29 7.67 -0.22 -8.96
C LEU A 29 8.12 0.19 -10.38
N HIS A 30 7.79 1.41 -10.76
CA HIS A 30 8.20 1.99 -12.02
C HIS A 30 9.49 2.79 -11.79
N ASP A 31 10.59 2.35 -12.36
CA ASP A 31 11.92 2.91 -12.13
C ASP A 31 12.00 4.42 -12.46
N ASP A 32 11.26 4.86 -13.49
CA ASP A 32 11.24 6.26 -13.95
C ASP A 32 10.45 7.22 -13.06
N LEU A 33 9.61 6.70 -12.15
CA LEU A 33 8.76 7.52 -11.30
C LEU A 33 9.44 7.84 -9.96
N ASN A 34 9.16 9.03 -9.43
CA ASN A 34 9.60 9.41 -8.10
C ASN A 34 8.65 8.86 -7.01
N VAL A 35 9.06 9.01 -5.75
CA VAL A 35 8.33 8.51 -4.58
C VAL A 35 6.91 9.08 -4.49
N LEU A 36 6.75 10.40 -4.72
CA LEU A 36 5.43 11.04 -4.70
C LEU A 36 4.52 10.52 -5.81
N GLU A 37 5.05 10.32 -7.01
CA GLU A 37 4.28 9.79 -8.15
C GLU A 37 3.77 8.38 -7.86
N HIS A 38 4.55 7.54 -7.16
CA HIS A 38 4.09 6.23 -6.71
C HIS A 38 2.92 6.32 -5.70
N ALA A 39 2.98 7.24 -4.75
CA ALA A 39 1.86 7.47 -3.83
C ALA A 39 0.62 7.97 -4.58
N LEU A 40 0.78 8.89 -5.53
CA LEU A 40 -0.31 9.41 -6.37
C LEU A 40 -0.93 8.32 -7.26
N LEU A 41 -0.14 7.37 -7.80
CA LEU A 41 -0.67 6.22 -8.54
C LEU A 41 -1.64 5.37 -7.69
N GLY A 42 -1.34 5.20 -6.39
CA GLY A 42 -2.24 4.52 -5.47
C GLY A 42 -3.56 5.30 -5.29
N LEU A 43 -3.48 6.62 -5.18
CA LEU A 43 -4.62 7.51 -5.01
C LEU A 43 -5.48 7.68 -6.26
N ASP A 44 -4.89 7.61 -7.47
CA ASP A 44 -5.57 7.79 -8.75
C ASP A 44 -6.79 6.87 -8.90
N ARG A 45 -6.70 5.67 -8.36
CA ARG A 45 -7.80 4.72 -8.30
C ARG A 45 -9.08 5.29 -7.66
N ASN A 46 -8.96 6.20 -6.71
CA ASN A 46 -10.08 6.79 -5.97
C ASN A 46 -10.57 8.09 -6.60
N MET A 47 -9.88 8.62 -7.61
CA MET A 47 -10.28 9.85 -8.30
C MET A 47 -11.50 9.62 -9.18
N LYS A 48 -12.49 10.50 -9.04
CA LYS A 48 -13.82 10.33 -9.66
C LYS A 48 -13.96 11.06 -11.01
N TYR A 49 -12.89 11.63 -11.54
CA TYR A 49 -12.96 12.35 -12.80
C TYR A 49 -12.43 11.52 -13.97
N GLY A 50 -13.12 11.63 -15.11
CA GLY A 50 -12.68 10.97 -16.35
C GLY A 50 -11.70 11.86 -17.14
N ARG A 51 -10.96 11.25 -18.07
CA ARG A 51 -9.98 11.91 -18.96
C ARG A 51 -10.47 13.22 -19.62
N ILE A 52 -11.77 13.36 -19.84
CA ILE A 52 -12.37 14.57 -20.44
C ILE A 52 -12.31 15.73 -19.45
N ALA A 53 -12.66 15.51 -18.17
CA ALA A 53 -12.64 16.56 -17.14
C ALA A 53 -11.20 17.01 -16.82
N GLU A 54 -10.25 16.09 -16.82
CA GLU A 54 -8.82 16.35 -16.68
C GLU A 54 -8.30 17.24 -17.81
N SER A 55 -8.65 16.93 -19.07
CA SER A 55 -8.24 17.72 -20.25
C SER A 55 -8.73 19.15 -20.23
N PHE A 56 -9.88 19.43 -19.63
CA PHE A 56 -10.44 20.78 -19.51
C PHE A 56 -10.03 21.53 -18.23
N ARG A 57 -9.17 20.94 -17.37
CA ARG A 57 -8.70 21.54 -16.10
C ARG A 57 -9.83 22.20 -15.29
N MET A 58 -10.93 21.47 -15.14
CA MET A 58 -12.08 21.98 -14.41
C MET A 58 -11.70 22.33 -12.96
N PRO A 59 -12.24 23.40 -12.35
CA PRO A 59 -11.83 23.83 -11.00
C PRO A 59 -11.94 22.77 -9.91
N TRP A 60 -12.88 21.85 -10.03
CA TRP A 60 -13.06 20.73 -9.11
C TRP A 60 -11.98 19.64 -9.29
N VAL A 61 -11.47 19.41 -10.52
CA VAL A 61 -10.33 18.52 -10.79
C VAL A 61 -9.08 19.04 -10.08
N LEU A 62 -8.76 20.33 -10.24
CA LEU A 62 -7.62 20.95 -9.55
C LEU A 62 -7.72 20.84 -8.02
N ARG A 63 -8.93 20.86 -7.48
CA ARG A 63 -9.16 20.68 -6.04
C ARG A 63 -8.92 19.24 -5.62
N GLU A 64 -9.36 18.25 -6.40
CA GLU A 64 -9.10 16.82 -6.15
C GLU A 64 -7.61 16.51 -6.28
N GLU A 65 -6.92 17.00 -7.31
CA GLU A 65 -5.46 16.85 -7.46
C GLU A 65 -4.70 17.43 -6.25
N LYS A 66 -5.05 18.65 -5.82
CA LYS A 66 -4.44 19.25 -4.63
C LYS A 66 -4.68 18.42 -3.38
N ASN A 67 -5.87 17.86 -3.20
CA ASN A 67 -6.18 17.00 -2.08
C ASN A 67 -5.39 15.68 -2.16
N ALA A 68 -5.23 15.09 -3.35
CA ALA A 68 -4.43 13.88 -3.55
C ALA A 68 -2.96 14.13 -3.18
N HIS A 69 -2.38 15.27 -3.57
CA HIS A 69 -1.02 15.64 -3.17
C HIS A 69 -0.88 15.80 -1.66
N TYR A 70 -1.88 16.37 -1.00
CA TYR A 70 -1.88 16.50 0.47
C TYR A 70 -1.91 15.14 1.15
N VAL A 71 -2.83 14.26 0.75
CA VAL A 71 -2.94 12.89 1.29
C VAL A 71 -1.68 12.07 1.01
N ALA A 72 -1.10 12.21 -0.20
CA ALA A 72 0.16 11.56 -0.53
C ALA A 72 1.28 12.02 0.40
N ALA A 73 1.41 13.33 0.64
CA ALA A 73 2.44 13.88 1.52
C ALA A 73 2.27 13.40 2.98
N GLU A 74 1.03 13.37 3.50
CA GLU A 74 0.75 12.83 4.85
C GLU A 74 1.15 11.34 4.95
N LEU A 75 0.82 10.53 3.95
CA LEU A 75 1.18 9.11 3.95
C LEU A 75 2.69 8.90 3.82
N LEU A 76 3.37 9.71 3.00
CA LEU A 76 4.83 9.68 2.88
C LEU A 76 5.51 10.10 4.19
N ASP A 77 5.00 11.12 4.88
CA ASP A 77 5.51 11.55 6.19
C ASP A 77 5.36 10.44 7.24
N HIS A 78 4.19 9.82 7.30
CA HIS A 78 3.91 8.70 8.20
C HIS A 78 4.87 7.51 7.99
N MET A 79 5.28 7.25 6.76
CA MET A 79 6.17 6.14 6.39
C MET A 79 7.65 6.54 6.29
N ASP A 80 8.05 7.72 6.79
CA ASP A 80 9.40 8.32 6.74
C ASP A 80 9.97 8.43 5.32
N LEU A 81 9.13 8.74 4.37
CA LEU A 81 9.50 8.89 2.96
C LEU A 81 9.41 10.33 2.45
N LEU A 82 8.94 11.27 3.30
CA LEU A 82 8.68 12.63 2.84
C LEU A 82 9.95 13.36 2.36
N GLU A 83 11.11 13.11 2.97
CA GLU A 83 12.38 13.70 2.53
C GLU A 83 12.82 13.22 1.14
N TYR A 84 12.37 12.03 0.73
CA TYR A 84 12.69 11.41 -0.56
C TYR A 84 11.61 11.65 -1.63
N TRP A 85 10.62 12.50 -1.38
CA TRP A 85 9.41 12.65 -2.21
C TRP A 85 9.68 12.83 -3.71
N ASN A 86 10.79 13.49 -4.07
CA ASN A 86 11.18 13.80 -5.46
C ASN A 86 12.31 12.91 -5.99
N GLU A 87 12.79 11.95 -5.21
CA GLU A 87 13.82 11.02 -5.64
C GLU A 87 13.20 9.89 -6.46
N LYS A 88 13.93 9.41 -7.47
CA LYS A 88 13.53 8.23 -8.21
C LYS A 88 13.62 7.00 -7.34
N VAL A 89 12.66 6.08 -7.47
CA VAL A 89 12.63 4.90 -6.62
C VAL A 89 13.82 3.97 -6.89
N GLU A 90 14.33 3.91 -8.12
CA GLU A 90 15.52 3.12 -8.47
C GLU A 90 16.79 3.56 -7.71
N ASP A 91 16.88 4.83 -7.31
CA ASP A 91 18.02 5.41 -6.61
C ASP A 91 17.97 5.19 -5.10
N LEU A 92 16.83 4.73 -4.56
CA LEU A 92 16.65 4.52 -3.13
C LEU A 92 17.27 3.22 -2.63
N PRO A 93 17.74 3.17 -1.37
CA PRO A 93 18.02 1.92 -0.68
C PRO A 93 16.82 0.97 -0.70
N TYR A 94 17.09 -0.33 -0.78
CA TYR A 94 16.05 -1.36 -0.92
C TYR A 94 14.93 -1.28 0.15
N GLY A 95 15.27 -0.96 1.41
CA GLY A 95 14.29 -0.78 2.49
C GLY A 95 13.31 0.34 2.20
N LEU A 96 13.78 1.47 1.67
CA LEU A 96 12.91 2.58 1.27
C LEU A 96 12.06 2.22 0.05
N GLN A 97 12.58 1.48 -0.92
CA GLN A 97 11.78 0.97 -2.04
C GLN A 97 10.64 0.08 -1.55
N LYS A 98 10.88 -0.78 -0.55
CA LYS A 98 9.84 -1.60 0.10
C LYS A 98 8.77 -0.73 0.76
N ARG A 99 9.16 0.33 1.46
CA ARG A 99 8.22 1.31 2.05
C ARG A 99 7.38 2.00 0.97
N VAL A 100 7.97 2.35 -0.19
CA VAL A 100 7.23 2.95 -1.33
C VAL A 100 6.17 1.98 -1.89
N ASP A 101 6.47 0.68 -2.02
CA ASP A 101 5.49 -0.30 -2.49
C ASP A 101 4.31 -0.43 -1.52
N VAL A 102 4.58 -0.41 -0.22
CA VAL A 102 3.55 -0.40 0.83
C VAL A 102 2.73 0.89 0.78
N VAL A 103 3.36 2.05 0.66
CA VAL A 103 2.69 3.35 0.48
C VAL A 103 1.72 3.32 -0.69
N ARG A 104 2.16 2.83 -1.84
CA ARG A 104 1.31 2.71 -3.03
C ARG A 104 0.08 1.84 -2.76
N ALA A 105 0.22 0.74 -2.02
CA ALA A 105 -0.89 -0.12 -1.66
C ALA A 105 -1.84 0.54 -0.64
N LEU A 106 -1.32 1.21 0.38
CA LEU A 106 -2.10 1.97 1.38
C LEU A 106 -2.85 3.15 0.75
N ALA A 107 -2.23 3.85 -0.20
CA ALA A 107 -2.83 4.98 -0.91
C ALA A 107 -4.11 4.60 -1.67
N THR A 108 -4.30 3.32 -2.01
CA THR A 108 -5.57 2.85 -2.58
C THR A 108 -6.75 2.93 -1.61
N ASN A 109 -6.52 3.31 -0.35
CA ASN A 109 -7.49 3.32 0.74
C ASN A 109 -8.27 1.99 0.83
N PRO A 110 -7.57 0.86 1.07
CA PRO A 110 -8.18 -0.45 1.01
C PRO A 110 -9.01 -0.75 2.25
N SER A 111 -10.05 -1.62 2.12
CA SER A 111 -10.71 -2.26 3.27
C SER A 111 -9.86 -3.42 3.82
N ILE A 112 -9.10 -4.09 2.94
CA ILE A 112 -8.12 -5.13 3.31
C ILE A 112 -6.82 -4.90 2.56
N LEU A 113 -5.72 -4.86 3.29
CA LEU A 113 -4.36 -4.80 2.77
C LEU A 113 -3.72 -6.20 2.83
N LEU A 114 -3.27 -6.71 1.69
CA LEU A 114 -2.58 -7.98 1.56
C LEU A 114 -1.08 -7.71 1.37
N LEU A 115 -0.26 -8.17 2.30
CA LEU A 115 1.19 -8.00 2.29
C LEU A 115 1.86 -9.36 2.10
N ASP A 116 2.60 -9.49 1.01
CA ASP A 116 3.28 -10.73 0.62
C ASP A 116 4.80 -10.54 0.82
N GLU A 117 5.33 -11.07 1.92
CA GLU A 117 6.72 -10.92 2.38
C GLU A 117 7.21 -9.45 2.35
N PRO A 118 6.48 -8.51 2.97
CA PRO A 118 6.81 -7.08 2.88
C PRO A 118 8.18 -6.76 3.47
N ALA A 119 8.64 -7.55 4.43
CA ALA A 119 9.89 -7.35 5.16
C ALA A 119 11.06 -8.20 4.59
N ALA A 120 10.86 -8.96 3.52
CA ALA A 120 11.92 -9.78 2.94
C ALA A 120 13.15 -8.94 2.59
N GLY A 121 14.33 -9.35 3.09
CA GLY A 121 15.60 -8.65 2.86
C GLY A 121 15.88 -7.47 3.78
N LEU A 122 14.97 -7.15 4.71
CA LEU A 122 15.19 -6.11 5.73
C LEU A 122 15.77 -6.68 7.02
N PRO A 123 16.61 -5.92 7.75
CA PRO A 123 16.93 -6.22 9.13
C PRO A 123 15.66 -6.28 9.99
N THR A 124 15.60 -7.19 10.99
CA THR A 124 14.39 -7.38 11.81
C THR A 124 13.89 -6.11 12.47
N ALA A 125 14.79 -5.25 12.97
CA ALA A 125 14.40 -3.99 13.59
C ALA A 125 13.72 -3.03 12.60
N GLU A 126 14.25 -2.90 11.39
CA GLU A 126 13.66 -2.06 10.32
C GLU A 126 12.33 -2.63 9.84
N ALA A 127 12.23 -3.95 9.75
CA ALA A 127 10.99 -4.65 9.40
C ALA A 127 9.89 -4.42 10.44
N LEU A 128 10.20 -4.50 11.73
CA LEU A 128 9.26 -4.23 12.82
C LEU A 128 8.77 -2.77 12.78
N GLU A 129 9.70 -1.81 12.69
CA GLU A 129 9.35 -0.38 12.61
C GLU A 129 8.43 -0.09 11.42
N MET A 130 8.76 -0.61 10.23
CA MET A 130 7.91 -0.45 9.06
C MET A 130 6.51 -1.04 9.28
N MET A 131 6.42 -2.23 9.86
CA MET A 131 5.14 -2.91 10.08
C MET A 131 4.29 -2.25 11.17
N GLU A 132 4.91 -1.67 12.21
CA GLU A 132 4.20 -0.86 13.21
C GLU A 132 3.53 0.35 12.54
N LYS A 133 4.25 1.08 11.68
CA LYS A 133 3.68 2.20 10.90
C LYS A 133 2.56 1.77 9.96
N VAL A 134 2.71 0.61 9.30
CA VAL A 134 1.65 0.02 8.47
C VAL A 134 0.40 -0.26 9.30
N GLN A 135 0.56 -0.84 10.49
CA GLN A 135 -0.54 -1.15 11.39
C GLN A 135 -1.24 0.12 11.90
N GLU A 136 -0.47 1.13 12.29
CA GLU A 136 -1.00 2.43 12.72
C GLU A 136 -1.85 3.07 11.62
N TYR A 137 -1.33 3.15 10.39
CA TYR A 137 -2.07 3.74 9.27
C TYR A 137 -3.29 2.90 8.88
N ALA A 138 -3.16 1.56 8.85
CA ALA A 138 -4.27 0.66 8.57
C ALA A 138 -5.40 0.82 9.59
N ASN A 139 -5.07 0.96 10.88
CA ASN A 139 -6.05 1.25 11.93
C ASN A 139 -6.74 2.61 11.71
N HIS A 140 -5.98 3.64 11.31
CA HIS A 140 -6.52 4.96 11.02
C HIS A 140 -7.58 4.92 9.91
N ILE A 141 -7.35 4.15 8.84
CA ILE A 141 -8.30 3.97 7.74
C ILE A 141 -9.28 2.81 7.95
N SER A 142 -9.25 2.15 9.12
CA SER A 142 -10.08 0.98 9.44
C SER A 142 -9.90 -0.19 8.47
N ALA A 143 -8.68 -0.41 7.98
CA ALA A 143 -8.33 -1.51 7.10
C ALA A 143 -7.89 -2.75 7.89
N GLY A 144 -8.35 -3.94 7.48
CA GLY A 144 -7.76 -5.20 7.94
C GLY A 144 -6.43 -5.46 7.22
N VAL A 145 -5.44 -6.02 7.92
CA VAL A 145 -4.14 -6.38 7.33
C VAL A 145 -3.96 -7.89 7.36
N LEU A 146 -3.65 -8.48 6.22
CA LEU A 146 -3.22 -9.87 6.09
C LEU A 146 -1.77 -9.92 5.64
N ILE A 147 -0.90 -10.51 6.46
CA ILE A 147 0.53 -10.61 6.19
C ILE A 147 0.89 -12.07 5.93
N ILE A 148 1.63 -12.33 4.88
CA ILE A 148 2.31 -13.60 4.65
C ILE A 148 3.79 -13.35 4.93
N GLU A 149 4.32 -14.05 5.95
CA GLU A 149 5.71 -13.89 6.40
C GLU A 149 6.23 -15.20 6.98
N HIS A 150 7.53 -15.38 6.90
CA HIS A 150 8.24 -16.51 7.49
C HIS A 150 9.08 -16.12 8.72
N ASN A 151 9.22 -14.83 9.01
CA ASN A 151 9.86 -14.33 10.22
C ASN A 151 8.86 -14.36 11.39
N VAL A 152 8.99 -15.37 12.26
CA VAL A 152 8.09 -15.61 13.40
C VAL A 152 8.11 -14.45 14.40
N GLU A 153 9.28 -13.84 14.63
CA GLU A 153 9.43 -12.71 15.56
C GLU A 153 8.63 -11.50 15.06
N LEU A 154 8.74 -11.18 13.77
CA LEU A 154 7.98 -10.10 13.14
C LEU A 154 6.48 -10.37 13.26
N VAL A 155 6.03 -11.56 12.84
CA VAL A 155 4.60 -11.91 12.85
C VAL A 155 4.03 -11.87 14.26
N ALA A 156 4.76 -12.38 15.26
CA ALA A 156 4.34 -12.37 16.66
C ALA A 156 4.28 -10.95 17.25
N GLY A 157 5.14 -10.04 16.76
CA GLY A 157 5.18 -8.65 17.22
C GLY A 157 4.04 -7.79 16.70
N VAL A 158 3.50 -8.08 15.50
CA VAL A 158 2.54 -7.18 14.82
C VAL A 158 1.17 -7.80 14.55
N SER A 159 0.92 -9.07 14.89
CA SER A 159 -0.34 -9.73 14.52
C SER A 159 -1.22 -10.02 15.73
N ASP A 160 -2.53 -9.70 15.61
CA ASP A 160 -3.55 -10.11 16.58
C ASP A 160 -3.87 -11.60 16.50
N ARG A 161 -3.70 -12.18 15.32
CA ARG A 161 -4.01 -13.60 15.05
C ARG A 161 -3.02 -14.19 14.06
N ILE A 162 -2.49 -15.36 14.39
CA ILE A 162 -1.55 -16.11 13.55
C ILE A 162 -2.22 -17.40 13.06
N ILE A 163 -2.05 -17.71 11.78
CA ILE A 163 -2.44 -18.97 11.17
C ILE A 163 -1.19 -19.62 10.60
N VAL A 164 -0.86 -20.81 11.08
CA VAL A 164 0.29 -21.56 10.57
C VAL A 164 -0.15 -22.54 9.51
N LEU A 165 0.57 -22.53 8.38
CA LEU A 165 0.32 -23.43 7.25
C LEU A 165 1.52 -24.38 7.11
N ASP A 166 1.24 -25.69 7.04
CA ASP A 166 2.20 -26.70 6.64
C ASP A 166 1.64 -27.50 5.45
N ALA A 167 2.42 -27.59 4.37
CA ALA A 167 2.03 -28.27 3.13
C ALA A 167 0.59 -27.88 2.63
N GLY A 168 0.21 -26.63 2.81
CA GLY A 168 -1.11 -26.09 2.39
C GLY A 168 -2.26 -26.42 3.35
N LYS A 169 -1.97 -26.95 4.53
CA LYS A 169 -2.97 -27.23 5.58
C LYS A 169 -2.69 -26.39 6.82
N THR A 170 -3.76 -25.94 7.46
CA THR A 170 -3.67 -25.27 8.76
C THR A 170 -3.32 -26.28 9.83
N ILE A 171 -2.35 -25.95 10.68
CA ILE A 171 -1.92 -26.73 11.84
C ILE A 171 -2.12 -25.95 13.12
#